data_bf863c1a1a7f412c92750388c816fec1
#
_entry.id   bf863c1a1a7f412c92750388c816fec1
#
_cell.length_a   1.000
_cell.length_b   1.000
_cell.length_c   1.000
_cell.angle_alpha   90.00
_cell.angle_beta   90.00
_cell.angle_gamma   90.00
#
_symmetry.space_group_name_H-M   'P 1'
#
loop_
_entity.id
_entity.type
_entity.pdbx_description
1 polymer ?
#
loop_
_entity_poly.entity_id
_entity_poly.type
_entity_poly.pdbx_seq_one_letter_code
_entity_poly.pdbx_strand_id
1 'polypeptide(L)'
;MDTNFYALKVAEIIKETPSCVRLIFEVPENLIEKFSFTQGQYITLKATINNKEERRSYSICSCAKTEQISVAIKQVQDGIFSTWANSVLKVGDTVEAMVPNGKFYTTLHPSNHKKYVAFAAGSGITPIISIIKTTLLTEANSSFTLVFSNKNIINIIFKEDLEALKNKYPNRLQIIHILSQQRADAPLNFGRINNEKLNELSKLIHWQNIDEYFICGPEEMIFCVRDFLMDKHVNKANIHFELFTSANKSIKKNTTTVTASQSNITIKKDGRVSLVTINPSNPTNILDAALQQGGDLPYACKGGVCCTCKAKLVKGEVTMEVHWGLEEFEIEQGYILTCQSYPTTNEVEVDFDI
;
A
#
# COMPACT_ATOMS: atom_id res chain seq x y z
N MET A 1 18.01 -2.69 1.20
CA MET A 1 16.86 -2.75 0.27
C MET A 1 17.31 -2.24 -1.09
N ASP A 2 16.98 -2.93 -2.21
CA ASP A 2 17.29 -2.42 -3.55
C ASP A 2 16.31 -1.29 -3.91
N THR A 3 16.80 -0.06 -3.97
CA THR A 3 16.01 1.15 -4.27
C THR A 3 16.23 1.65 -5.70
N ASN A 4 16.91 0.85 -6.54
CA ASN A 4 17.12 1.17 -7.93
C ASN A 4 15.82 1.04 -8.74
N PHE A 5 15.75 1.83 -9.80
CA PHE A 5 14.65 1.75 -10.76
C PHE A 5 15.09 0.94 -11.99
N TYR A 6 14.22 0.06 -12.43
CA TYR A 6 14.41 -0.80 -13.59
C TYR A 6 13.33 -0.52 -14.61
N ALA A 7 13.71 -0.48 -15.88
CA ALA A 7 12.79 -0.25 -16.99
C ALA A 7 11.91 -1.50 -17.23
N LEU A 8 10.61 -1.37 -17.11
CA LEU A 8 9.63 -2.40 -17.45
C LEU A 8 8.79 -1.92 -18.62
N LYS A 9 8.58 -2.79 -19.61
CA LYS A 9 7.72 -2.51 -20.74
C LYS A 9 6.26 -2.83 -20.39
N VAL A 10 5.35 -1.96 -20.77
CA VAL A 10 3.90 -2.19 -20.64
C VAL A 10 3.50 -3.18 -21.75
N ALA A 11 3.21 -4.41 -21.35
CA ALA A 11 2.80 -5.48 -22.27
C ALA A 11 1.31 -5.39 -22.63
N GLU A 12 0.47 -5.00 -21.66
CA GLU A 12 -0.97 -4.90 -21.86
C GLU A 12 -1.58 -3.84 -20.94
N ILE A 13 -2.66 -3.21 -21.39
CA ILE A 13 -3.49 -2.29 -20.59
C ILE A 13 -4.94 -2.75 -20.69
N ILE A 14 -5.51 -3.14 -19.55
CA ILE A 14 -6.90 -3.59 -19.44
C ILE A 14 -7.72 -2.51 -18.74
N LYS A 15 -8.87 -2.15 -19.32
CA LYS A 15 -9.82 -1.22 -18.70
C LYS A 15 -10.69 -1.96 -17.70
N GLU A 16 -10.40 -1.82 -16.42
CA GLU A 16 -11.13 -2.48 -15.33
C GLU A 16 -12.48 -1.80 -15.02
N THR A 17 -12.44 -0.46 -14.99
CA THR A 17 -13.63 0.39 -14.76
C THR A 17 -13.48 1.69 -15.56
N PRO A 18 -14.52 2.55 -15.69
CA PRO A 18 -14.37 3.84 -16.36
C PRO A 18 -13.20 4.70 -15.83
N SER A 19 -12.77 4.49 -14.61
CA SER A 19 -11.70 5.26 -13.95
C SER A 19 -10.53 4.40 -13.45
N CYS A 20 -10.35 3.17 -13.96
CA CYS A 20 -9.25 2.30 -13.51
C CYS A 20 -8.73 1.47 -14.68
N VAL A 21 -7.40 1.45 -14.82
CA VAL A 21 -6.68 0.57 -15.76
C VAL A 21 -5.81 -0.40 -14.99
N ARG A 22 -5.70 -1.64 -15.48
CA ARG A 22 -4.70 -2.61 -15.06
C ARG A 22 -3.56 -2.60 -16.07
N LEU A 23 -2.34 -2.38 -15.58
CA LEU A 23 -1.12 -2.46 -16.35
C LEU A 23 -0.48 -3.82 -16.10
N ILE A 24 -0.14 -4.52 -17.17
CA ILE A 24 0.62 -5.75 -17.14
C ILE A 24 2.00 -5.45 -17.70
N PHE A 25 3.04 -5.82 -16.97
CA PHE A 25 4.41 -5.55 -17.35
C PHE A 25 5.11 -6.80 -17.87
N GLU A 26 5.90 -6.62 -18.91
CA GLU A 26 6.91 -7.56 -19.34
C GLU A 26 8.17 -7.34 -18.50
N VAL A 27 8.55 -8.35 -17.72
CA VAL A 27 9.77 -8.32 -16.89
C VAL A 27 10.89 -8.95 -17.70
N PRO A 28 12.01 -8.24 -17.97
CA PRO A 28 13.16 -8.81 -18.66
C PRO A 28 13.71 -10.06 -17.94
N GLU A 29 14.19 -11.05 -18.69
CA GLU A 29 14.68 -12.33 -18.13
C GLU A 29 15.71 -12.15 -17.01
N ASN A 30 16.64 -11.21 -17.17
CA ASN A 30 17.67 -10.90 -16.16
C ASN A 30 17.13 -10.18 -14.91
N LEU A 31 15.85 -9.82 -14.88
CA LEU A 31 15.21 -9.16 -13.75
C LEU A 31 14.13 -10.04 -13.08
N ILE A 32 13.80 -11.21 -13.60
CA ILE A 32 12.72 -12.09 -13.07
C ILE A 32 12.93 -12.37 -11.59
N GLU A 33 14.12 -12.74 -11.17
CA GLU A 33 14.42 -13.01 -9.76
C GLU A 33 14.24 -11.77 -8.88
N LYS A 34 14.64 -10.59 -9.35
CA LYS A 34 14.50 -9.32 -8.63
C LYS A 34 13.04 -8.89 -8.50
N PHE A 35 12.20 -9.22 -9.47
CA PHE A 35 10.78 -8.93 -9.48
C PHE A 35 9.91 -10.07 -8.97
N SER A 36 10.53 -11.14 -8.44
CA SER A 36 9.80 -12.13 -7.65
C SER A 36 9.18 -11.48 -6.42
N PHE A 37 7.93 -11.79 -6.12
CA PHE A 37 7.19 -11.12 -5.06
C PHE A 37 6.36 -12.07 -4.20
N THR A 38 6.03 -11.60 -3.01
CA THR A 38 5.03 -12.22 -2.13
C THR A 38 3.69 -11.52 -2.32
N GLN A 39 2.59 -12.27 -2.29
CA GLN A 39 1.23 -11.72 -2.40
C GLN A 39 1.02 -10.55 -1.41
N GLY A 40 0.38 -9.47 -1.86
CA GLY A 40 0.15 -8.27 -1.04
C GLY A 40 1.29 -7.24 -1.06
N GLN A 41 2.41 -7.54 -1.72
CA GLN A 41 3.47 -6.55 -1.96
C GLN A 41 3.07 -5.54 -3.04
N TYR A 42 3.80 -4.43 -3.11
CA TYR A 42 3.64 -3.35 -4.08
C TYR A 42 4.95 -3.10 -4.84
N ILE A 43 4.85 -2.43 -5.98
CA ILE A 43 5.98 -1.80 -6.68
C ILE A 43 5.82 -0.28 -6.69
N THR A 44 6.93 0.44 -6.71
CA THR A 44 6.95 1.89 -6.92
C THR A 44 7.23 2.18 -8.37
N LEU A 45 6.29 2.79 -9.06
CA LEU A 45 6.44 3.24 -10.44
C LEU A 45 6.94 4.68 -10.48
N LYS A 46 7.81 4.98 -11.47
CA LYS A 46 8.36 6.30 -11.73
C LYS A 46 8.18 6.65 -13.19
N ALA A 47 7.74 7.88 -13.46
CA ALA A 47 7.62 8.42 -14.80
C ALA A 47 7.88 9.93 -14.80
N THR A 48 8.39 10.46 -15.91
CA THR A 48 8.50 11.90 -16.13
C THR A 48 7.21 12.41 -16.79
N ILE A 49 6.44 13.19 -16.05
CA ILE A 49 5.16 13.74 -16.49
C ILE A 49 5.24 15.26 -16.40
N ASN A 50 4.96 15.96 -17.50
CA ASN A 50 5.07 17.43 -17.57
C ASN A 50 6.45 17.96 -17.10
N ASN A 51 7.54 17.29 -17.52
CA ASN A 51 8.92 17.58 -17.14
C ASN A 51 9.22 17.47 -15.63
N LYS A 52 8.38 16.75 -14.89
CA LYS A 52 8.60 16.46 -13.47
C LYS A 52 8.60 14.96 -13.23
N GLU A 53 9.50 14.51 -12.36
CA GLU A 53 9.52 13.13 -11.92
C GLU A 53 8.37 12.89 -10.92
N GLU A 54 7.56 11.90 -11.22
CA GLU A 54 6.46 11.45 -10.38
C GLU A 54 6.67 9.99 -9.98
N ARG A 55 6.61 9.71 -8.67
CA ARG A 55 6.72 8.35 -8.11
C ARG A 55 5.46 7.99 -7.38
N ARG A 56 4.91 6.79 -7.63
CA ARG A 56 3.73 6.27 -6.90
C ARG A 56 3.86 4.77 -6.68
N SER A 57 3.47 4.34 -5.47
CA SER A 57 3.40 2.93 -5.13
C SER A 57 2.03 2.36 -5.51
N TYR A 58 2.04 1.16 -6.10
CA TYR A 58 0.85 0.42 -6.47
C TYR A 58 1.00 -1.04 -6.07
N SER A 59 0.01 -1.56 -5.35
CA SER A 59 0.00 -2.97 -4.94
C SER A 59 -0.08 -3.87 -6.17
N ILE A 60 0.71 -4.94 -6.16
CA ILE A 60 0.69 -5.97 -7.20
C ILE A 60 -0.63 -6.74 -7.07
N CYS A 61 -1.35 -6.90 -8.18
CA CYS A 61 -2.65 -7.56 -8.24
C CYS A 61 -2.63 -8.92 -8.97
N SER A 62 -1.47 -9.32 -9.50
CA SER A 62 -1.25 -10.66 -10.04
C SER A 62 -1.06 -11.70 -8.93
N CYS A 63 -1.12 -12.98 -9.30
CA CYS A 63 -0.80 -14.10 -8.41
C CYS A 63 0.71 -14.22 -8.25
N ALA A 64 1.20 -14.35 -7.01
CA ALA A 64 2.63 -14.48 -6.72
C ALA A 64 3.25 -15.82 -7.18
N LYS A 65 2.44 -16.75 -7.72
CA LYS A 65 2.90 -18.00 -8.33
C LYS A 65 3.02 -17.93 -9.85
N THR A 66 2.86 -16.72 -10.41
CA THR A 66 3.07 -16.45 -11.84
C THR A 66 4.19 -15.43 -11.98
N GLU A 67 4.91 -15.48 -13.10
CA GLU A 67 5.99 -14.51 -13.40
C GLU A 67 5.44 -13.14 -13.84
N GLN A 68 4.12 -13.00 -13.87
CA GLN A 68 3.45 -11.78 -14.33
C GLN A 68 3.39 -10.75 -13.20
N ILE A 69 3.87 -9.55 -13.48
CA ILE A 69 3.68 -8.36 -12.63
C ILE A 69 2.55 -7.52 -13.22
N SER A 70 1.52 -7.29 -12.43
CA SER A 70 0.46 -6.34 -12.81
C SER A 70 0.02 -5.47 -11.63
N VAL A 71 -0.34 -4.23 -11.94
CA VAL A 71 -0.89 -3.27 -10.98
C VAL A 71 -2.16 -2.63 -11.54
N ALA A 72 -3.11 -2.27 -10.69
CA ALA A 72 -4.28 -1.52 -11.13
C ALA A 72 -4.22 -0.08 -10.60
N ILE A 73 -4.38 0.88 -11.52
CA ILE A 73 -4.26 2.30 -11.26
C ILE A 73 -5.62 2.96 -11.41
N LYS A 74 -6.25 3.24 -10.27
CA LYS A 74 -7.49 4.01 -10.24
C LYS A 74 -7.16 5.49 -10.33
N GLN A 75 -7.80 6.18 -11.28
CA GLN A 75 -7.70 7.63 -11.41
C GLN A 75 -8.30 8.30 -10.17
N VAL A 76 -7.53 9.21 -9.58
CA VAL A 76 -7.98 10.08 -8.50
C VAL A 76 -8.11 11.50 -9.03
N GLN A 77 -9.00 12.28 -8.44
CA GLN A 77 -9.17 13.68 -8.81
C GLN A 77 -7.84 14.42 -8.63
N ASP A 78 -7.45 15.21 -9.61
CA ASP A 78 -6.22 16.01 -9.65
C ASP A 78 -4.92 15.18 -9.51
N GLY A 79 -5.01 13.86 -9.66
CA GLY A 79 -3.87 12.96 -9.58
C GLY A 79 -3.06 12.91 -10.87
N ILE A 80 -1.85 13.47 -10.87
CA ILE A 80 -0.98 13.57 -12.05
C ILE A 80 -0.67 12.18 -12.62
N PHE A 81 -0.06 11.31 -11.83
CA PHE A 81 0.34 9.97 -12.28
C PHE A 81 -0.88 9.11 -12.68
N SER A 82 -1.93 9.10 -11.87
CA SER A 82 -3.11 8.27 -12.14
C SER A 82 -3.88 8.72 -13.37
N THR A 83 -3.92 10.02 -13.66
CA THR A 83 -4.52 10.56 -14.89
C THR A 83 -3.68 10.19 -16.10
N TRP A 84 -2.35 10.38 -16.03
CA TRP A 84 -1.44 9.98 -17.09
C TRP A 84 -1.55 8.49 -17.41
N ALA A 85 -1.56 7.62 -16.40
CA ALA A 85 -1.67 6.17 -16.61
C ALA A 85 -3.02 5.74 -17.23
N ASN A 86 -4.11 6.47 -16.96
CA ASN A 86 -5.45 6.15 -17.49
C ASN A 86 -5.73 6.74 -18.88
N SER A 87 -4.97 7.76 -19.33
CA SER A 87 -5.31 8.51 -20.55
C SER A 87 -4.17 8.70 -21.55
N VAL A 88 -2.91 8.56 -21.15
CA VAL A 88 -1.74 8.84 -22.00
C VAL A 88 -0.89 7.60 -22.25
N LEU A 89 -0.65 6.79 -21.21
CA LEU A 89 0.20 5.60 -21.28
C LEU A 89 -0.35 4.58 -22.27
N LYS A 90 0.53 3.95 -23.05
CA LYS A 90 0.17 3.00 -24.12
C LYS A 90 0.94 1.69 -23.95
N VAL A 91 0.39 0.63 -24.53
CA VAL A 91 1.08 -0.63 -24.72
C VAL A 91 2.36 -0.40 -25.52
N GLY A 92 3.47 -0.97 -25.05
CA GLY A 92 4.81 -0.77 -25.61
C GLY A 92 5.61 0.33 -24.93
N ASP A 93 4.99 1.24 -24.20
CA ASP A 93 5.71 2.26 -23.42
C ASP A 93 6.53 1.60 -22.29
N THR A 94 7.55 2.31 -21.85
CA THR A 94 8.41 1.88 -20.74
C THR A 94 8.13 2.72 -19.51
N VAL A 95 7.99 2.05 -18.36
CA VAL A 95 7.82 2.68 -17.05
C VAL A 95 8.93 2.16 -16.14
N GLU A 96 9.55 3.02 -15.38
CA GLU A 96 10.56 2.60 -14.41
C GLU A 96 9.88 2.12 -13.12
N ALA A 97 10.36 0.99 -12.58
CA ALA A 97 9.81 0.37 -11.36
C ALA A 97 10.93 -0.02 -10.39
N MET A 98 10.69 0.21 -9.10
CA MET A 98 11.47 -0.46 -8.04
C MET A 98 11.03 -1.91 -7.89
N VAL A 99 11.92 -2.74 -7.36
CA VAL A 99 11.61 -4.12 -7.01
C VAL A 99 10.46 -4.20 -6.00
N PRO A 100 9.72 -5.34 -5.96
CA PRO A 100 8.60 -5.53 -5.03
C PRO A 100 9.00 -5.35 -3.56
N ASN A 101 8.14 -4.68 -2.80
CA ASN A 101 8.32 -4.41 -1.38
C ASN A 101 6.97 -4.43 -0.65
N GLY A 102 7.00 -4.47 0.69
CA GLY A 102 5.81 -4.43 1.54
C GLY A 102 5.66 -5.66 2.42
N LYS A 103 4.88 -5.50 3.51
CA LYS A 103 4.69 -6.51 4.56
C LYS A 103 3.21 -6.95 4.70
N PHE A 104 2.34 -6.56 3.78
CA PHE A 104 0.91 -6.86 3.85
C PHE A 104 0.58 -8.27 3.38
N TYR A 105 1.14 -9.28 4.06
CA TYR A 105 0.94 -10.70 3.74
C TYR A 105 1.15 -11.60 4.96
N THR A 106 0.74 -12.85 4.82
CA THR A 106 1.10 -13.94 5.72
C THR A 106 1.82 -15.04 4.94
N THR A 107 2.63 -15.82 5.64
CA THR A 107 3.31 -16.96 5.03
C THR A 107 2.28 -18.05 4.69
N LEU A 108 2.24 -18.44 3.42
CA LEU A 108 1.38 -19.50 2.94
C LEU A 108 2.11 -20.84 2.95
N HIS A 109 1.38 -21.91 3.28
CA HIS A 109 1.91 -23.27 3.21
C HIS A 109 0.86 -24.24 2.67
N PRO A 110 1.20 -25.19 1.77
CA PRO A 110 0.23 -26.12 1.17
C PRO A 110 -0.55 -26.97 2.18
N SER A 111 0.00 -27.22 3.36
CA SER A 111 -0.65 -27.96 4.44
C SER A 111 -1.59 -27.13 5.32
N ASN A 112 -1.70 -25.83 5.09
CA ASN A 112 -2.59 -24.97 5.88
C ASN A 112 -4.06 -25.32 5.62
N HIS A 113 -4.88 -25.19 6.67
CA HIS A 113 -6.32 -25.32 6.69
C HIS A 113 -6.94 -24.08 7.32
N LYS A 114 -6.60 -22.90 6.79
CA LYS A 114 -6.95 -21.61 7.37
C LYS A 114 -8.23 -21.04 6.78
N LYS A 115 -8.91 -20.24 7.59
CA LYS A 115 -10.03 -19.39 7.17
C LYS A 115 -9.56 -17.94 7.15
N TYR A 116 -9.64 -17.32 5.99
CA TYR A 116 -9.25 -15.94 5.74
C TYR A 116 -10.47 -15.05 5.55
N VAL A 117 -10.44 -13.85 6.10
CA VAL A 117 -11.42 -12.80 5.80
C VAL A 117 -10.70 -11.55 5.33
N ALA A 118 -11.17 -10.94 4.25
CA ALA A 118 -10.69 -9.64 3.83
C ALA A 118 -11.81 -8.62 3.71
N PHE A 119 -11.50 -7.39 4.08
CA PHE A 119 -12.31 -6.21 3.86
C PHE A 119 -11.59 -5.30 2.87
N ALA A 120 -12.22 -5.08 1.72
CA ALA A 120 -11.71 -4.18 0.69
C ALA A 120 -12.71 -3.08 0.38
N ALA A 121 -12.22 -1.87 0.05
CA ALA A 121 -13.06 -0.83 -0.53
C ALA A 121 -12.36 -0.14 -1.70
N GLY A 122 -13.07 -0.07 -2.84
CA GLY A 122 -12.54 0.53 -4.07
C GLY A 122 -11.19 -0.05 -4.49
N SER A 123 -10.15 0.80 -4.61
CA SER A 123 -8.79 0.36 -4.98
C SER A 123 -8.09 -0.49 -3.91
N GLY A 124 -8.58 -0.55 -2.68
CA GLY A 124 -8.05 -1.46 -1.66
C GLY A 124 -8.16 -2.94 -2.01
N ILE A 125 -8.89 -3.27 -3.08
CA ILE A 125 -8.94 -4.63 -3.63
C ILE A 125 -7.60 -5.07 -4.25
N THR A 126 -6.70 -4.14 -4.63
CA THR A 126 -5.50 -4.49 -5.40
C THR A 126 -4.54 -5.44 -4.69
N PRO A 127 -4.13 -5.23 -3.42
CA PRO A 127 -3.35 -6.23 -2.71
C PRO A 127 -4.18 -7.47 -2.34
N ILE A 128 -5.45 -7.28 -2.02
CA ILE A 128 -6.35 -8.36 -1.59
C ILE A 128 -6.56 -9.39 -2.68
N ILE A 129 -6.72 -9.01 -3.95
CA ILE A 129 -6.90 -9.97 -5.04
C ILE A 129 -5.64 -10.81 -5.28
N SER A 130 -4.45 -10.23 -5.10
CA SER A 130 -3.19 -10.98 -5.13
C SER A 130 -3.13 -12.02 -4.01
N ILE A 131 -3.52 -11.62 -2.80
CA ILE A 131 -3.60 -12.51 -1.63
C ILE A 131 -4.60 -13.64 -1.90
N ILE A 132 -5.83 -13.33 -2.35
CA ILE A 132 -6.85 -14.34 -2.67
C ILE A 132 -6.36 -15.34 -3.72
N LYS A 133 -5.85 -14.85 -4.87
CA LYS A 133 -5.36 -15.69 -5.97
C LYS A 133 -4.27 -16.64 -5.49
N THR A 134 -3.30 -16.11 -4.74
CA THR A 134 -2.14 -16.88 -4.29
C THR A 134 -2.52 -17.88 -3.19
N THR A 135 -3.34 -17.48 -2.22
CA THR A 135 -3.82 -18.34 -1.14
C THR A 135 -4.62 -19.52 -1.68
N LEU A 136 -5.62 -19.26 -2.52
CA LEU A 136 -6.48 -20.33 -3.06
C LEU A 136 -5.73 -21.31 -3.98
N LEU A 137 -4.66 -20.83 -4.63
CA LEU A 137 -3.79 -21.69 -5.43
C LEU A 137 -2.82 -22.51 -4.57
N THR A 138 -2.29 -21.93 -3.49
CA THR A 138 -1.25 -22.57 -2.67
C THR A 138 -1.84 -23.51 -1.62
N GLU A 139 -2.95 -23.12 -0.99
CA GLU A 139 -3.53 -23.79 0.17
C GLU A 139 -4.86 -24.47 -0.21
N ALA A 140 -4.80 -25.74 -0.60
CA ALA A 140 -5.95 -26.48 -1.13
C ALA A 140 -7.13 -26.59 -0.14
N ASN A 141 -6.85 -26.59 1.17
CA ASN A 141 -7.85 -26.80 2.23
C ASN A 141 -8.27 -25.49 2.94
N SER A 142 -7.71 -24.37 2.54
CA SER A 142 -8.08 -23.07 3.11
C SER A 142 -9.24 -22.42 2.36
N SER A 143 -9.99 -21.58 3.06
CA SER A 143 -11.12 -20.82 2.51
C SER A 143 -10.95 -19.33 2.72
N PHE A 144 -11.58 -18.52 1.86
CA PHE A 144 -11.46 -17.08 1.85
C PHE A 144 -12.83 -16.42 1.74
N THR A 145 -13.13 -15.46 2.61
CA THR A 145 -14.31 -14.59 2.51
C THR A 145 -13.86 -13.16 2.22
N LEU A 146 -14.35 -12.60 1.12
CA LEU A 146 -14.12 -11.20 0.75
C LEU A 146 -15.39 -10.37 1.01
N VAL A 147 -15.28 -9.34 1.84
CA VAL A 147 -16.29 -8.29 1.99
C VAL A 147 -15.79 -7.09 1.18
N PHE A 148 -16.45 -6.78 0.06
CA PHE A 148 -15.97 -5.80 -0.90
C PHE A 148 -16.95 -4.63 -1.10
N SER A 149 -16.56 -3.45 -0.63
CA SER A 149 -17.37 -2.23 -0.71
C SER A 149 -17.00 -1.38 -1.92
N ASN A 150 -18.03 -0.97 -2.66
CA ASN A 150 -17.91 -0.08 -3.84
C ASN A 150 -19.06 0.93 -3.86
N LYS A 151 -18.98 1.96 -4.71
CA LYS A 151 -20.08 2.89 -4.92
C LYS A 151 -21.27 2.21 -5.61
N ASN A 152 -20.99 1.52 -6.69
CA ASN A 152 -21.96 0.79 -7.53
C ASN A 152 -21.24 -0.34 -8.29
N ILE A 153 -21.97 -1.14 -9.05
CA ILE A 153 -21.46 -2.29 -9.79
C ILE A 153 -20.40 -1.91 -10.85
N ILE A 154 -20.57 -0.76 -11.53
CA ILE A 154 -19.67 -0.30 -12.61
C ILE A 154 -18.28 0.02 -12.05
N ASN A 155 -18.17 0.35 -10.77
CA ASN A 155 -16.92 0.70 -10.10
C ASN A 155 -16.21 -0.50 -9.44
N ILE A 156 -16.71 -1.71 -9.62
CA ILE A 156 -16.08 -2.93 -9.08
C ILE A 156 -14.84 -3.26 -9.92
N ILE A 157 -13.66 -2.97 -9.37
CA ILE A 157 -12.38 -3.33 -9.98
C ILE A 157 -12.22 -4.85 -9.90
N PHE A 158 -11.70 -5.50 -10.96
CA PHE A 158 -11.54 -6.95 -11.09
C PHE A 158 -12.84 -7.75 -10.98
N LYS A 159 -13.96 -7.19 -11.43
CA LYS A 159 -15.25 -7.86 -11.35
C LYS A 159 -15.21 -9.23 -12.05
N GLU A 160 -14.72 -9.28 -13.27
CA GLU A 160 -14.63 -10.52 -14.05
C GLU A 160 -13.64 -11.52 -13.43
N ASP A 161 -12.49 -11.06 -12.94
CA ASP A 161 -11.51 -11.91 -12.23
C ASP A 161 -12.13 -12.53 -10.96
N LEU A 162 -12.90 -11.74 -10.19
CA LEU A 162 -13.56 -12.20 -8.97
C LEU A 162 -14.66 -13.22 -9.27
N GLU A 163 -15.45 -13.02 -10.33
CA GLU A 163 -16.47 -13.97 -10.80
C GLU A 163 -15.81 -15.28 -11.27
N ALA A 164 -14.73 -15.18 -12.05
CA ALA A 164 -13.96 -16.35 -12.50
C ALA A 164 -13.36 -17.12 -11.32
N LEU A 165 -12.79 -16.44 -10.32
CA LEU A 165 -12.27 -17.06 -9.10
C LEU A 165 -13.39 -17.74 -8.30
N LYS A 166 -14.56 -17.11 -8.16
CA LYS A 166 -15.71 -17.69 -7.48
C LYS A 166 -16.18 -18.96 -8.18
N ASN A 167 -16.23 -18.97 -9.51
CA ASN A 167 -16.58 -20.14 -10.31
C ASN A 167 -15.53 -21.26 -10.17
N LYS A 168 -14.25 -20.90 -10.12
CA LYS A 168 -13.15 -21.87 -9.94
C LYS A 168 -13.12 -22.48 -8.53
N TYR A 169 -13.49 -21.70 -7.52
CA TYR A 169 -13.41 -22.11 -6.11
C TYR A 169 -14.76 -21.93 -5.36
N PRO A 170 -15.88 -22.54 -5.83
CA PRO A 170 -17.23 -22.25 -5.35
C PRO A 170 -17.41 -22.51 -3.85
N ASN A 171 -16.72 -23.51 -3.30
CA ASN A 171 -16.81 -23.90 -1.88
C ASN A 171 -15.74 -23.25 -0.99
N ARG A 172 -14.75 -22.58 -1.59
CA ARG A 172 -13.62 -21.99 -0.85
C ARG A 172 -13.52 -20.48 -0.95
N LEU A 173 -14.23 -19.83 -1.88
CA LEU A 173 -14.28 -18.38 -2.00
C LEU A 173 -15.72 -17.90 -1.83
N GLN A 174 -15.96 -17.08 -0.82
CA GLN A 174 -17.19 -16.33 -0.66
C GLN A 174 -16.93 -14.84 -0.92
N ILE A 175 -17.81 -14.18 -1.67
CA ILE A 175 -17.72 -12.73 -1.95
C ILE A 175 -19.03 -12.09 -1.53
N ILE A 176 -18.93 -11.06 -0.66
CA ILE A 176 -20.03 -10.25 -0.19
C ILE A 176 -19.81 -8.82 -0.72
N HIS A 177 -20.57 -8.43 -1.72
CA HIS A 177 -20.53 -7.06 -2.23
C HIS A 177 -21.40 -6.13 -1.39
N ILE A 178 -20.86 -4.96 -1.03
CA ILE A 178 -21.59 -3.89 -0.35
C ILE A 178 -21.54 -2.64 -1.23
N LEU A 179 -22.71 -2.14 -1.66
CA LEU A 179 -22.82 -1.01 -2.58
C LEU A 179 -23.36 0.22 -1.85
N SER A 180 -22.58 1.32 -1.81
CA SER A 180 -22.95 2.51 -1.02
C SER A 180 -23.87 3.49 -1.74
N GLN A 181 -23.97 3.43 -3.07
CA GLN A 181 -24.78 4.35 -3.89
C GLN A 181 -25.74 3.64 -4.84
N GLN A 182 -25.81 2.33 -4.79
CA GLN A 182 -26.72 1.54 -5.60
C GLN A 182 -27.43 0.54 -4.69
N ARG A 183 -28.77 0.57 -4.67
CA ARG A 183 -29.55 -0.41 -3.91
C ARG A 183 -29.32 -1.81 -4.45
N ALA A 184 -29.18 -2.76 -3.56
CA ALA A 184 -29.11 -4.17 -3.84
C ALA A 184 -30.37 -4.86 -3.30
N ASP A 185 -30.67 -6.06 -3.79
CA ASP A 185 -31.87 -6.82 -3.41
C ASP A 185 -31.90 -7.16 -1.92
N ALA A 186 -30.74 -7.49 -1.35
CA ALA A 186 -30.62 -7.76 0.08
C ALA A 186 -30.12 -6.51 0.84
N PRO A 187 -30.75 -6.13 1.98
CA PRO A 187 -30.31 -4.99 2.79
C PRO A 187 -28.85 -5.06 3.24
N LEU A 188 -28.33 -6.27 3.48
CA LEU A 188 -26.94 -6.51 3.84
C LEU A 188 -25.96 -5.95 2.79
N ASN A 189 -26.33 -6.01 1.51
CA ASN A 189 -25.48 -5.60 0.40
C ASN A 189 -25.54 -4.08 0.10
N PHE A 190 -26.28 -3.30 0.88
CA PHE A 190 -26.39 -1.85 0.74
C PHE A 190 -25.75 -1.10 1.90
N GLY A 191 -25.08 0.03 1.62
CA GLY A 191 -24.50 0.94 2.59
C GLY A 191 -22.98 0.98 2.58
N ARG A 192 -22.40 1.30 3.73
CA ARG A 192 -20.94 1.33 3.96
C ARG A 192 -20.57 0.31 5.03
N ILE A 193 -19.31 -0.11 5.03
CA ILE A 193 -18.75 -0.91 6.12
C ILE A 193 -18.55 0.01 7.32
N ASN A 194 -19.38 -0.14 8.33
CA ASN A 194 -19.36 0.52 9.63
C ASN A 194 -19.75 -0.48 10.72
N ASN A 195 -19.79 -0.09 11.98
CA ASN A 195 -20.12 -0.98 13.09
C ASN A 195 -21.49 -1.68 12.94
N GLU A 196 -22.50 -0.99 12.41
CA GLU A 196 -23.82 -1.60 12.16
C GLU A 196 -23.70 -2.72 11.13
N LYS A 197 -23.00 -2.45 10.00
CA LYS A 197 -22.79 -3.43 8.95
C LYS A 197 -21.94 -4.61 9.42
N LEU A 198 -20.94 -4.39 10.27
CA LEU A 198 -20.13 -5.44 10.88
C LEU A 198 -20.97 -6.33 11.82
N ASN A 199 -21.90 -5.74 12.58
CA ASN A 199 -22.86 -6.50 13.38
C ASN A 199 -23.83 -7.31 12.50
N GLU A 200 -24.30 -6.78 11.37
CA GLU A 200 -25.10 -7.55 10.41
C GLU A 200 -24.31 -8.74 9.85
N LEU A 201 -23.04 -8.52 9.48
CA LEU A 201 -22.12 -9.54 8.96
C LEU A 201 -21.78 -10.61 10.01
N SER A 202 -21.90 -10.33 11.31
CA SER A 202 -21.73 -11.31 12.39
C SER A 202 -22.72 -12.49 12.33
N LYS A 203 -23.80 -12.33 11.56
CA LYS A 203 -24.75 -13.44 11.30
C LYS A 203 -24.19 -14.46 10.30
N LEU A 204 -23.20 -14.08 9.50
CA LEU A 204 -22.58 -14.88 8.45
C LEU A 204 -21.14 -15.27 8.77
N ILE A 205 -20.43 -14.44 9.53
CA ILE A 205 -19.02 -14.60 9.83
C ILE A 205 -18.83 -14.75 11.34
N HIS A 206 -18.31 -15.89 11.76
CA HIS A 206 -17.94 -16.17 13.15
C HIS A 206 -16.49 -15.70 13.37
N TRP A 207 -16.34 -14.47 13.87
CA TRP A 207 -15.06 -13.76 13.94
C TRP A 207 -13.95 -14.55 14.66
N GLN A 208 -14.24 -15.24 15.75
CA GLN A 208 -13.25 -16.01 16.51
C GLN A 208 -12.74 -17.26 15.80
N ASN A 209 -13.43 -17.67 14.71
CA ASN A 209 -13.08 -18.88 13.94
C ASN A 209 -12.27 -18.55 12.68
N ILE A 210 -11.78 -17.33 12.56
CA ILE A 210 -10.98 -16.84 11.43
C ILE A 210 -9.52 -16.74 11.86
N ASP A 211 -8.64 -17.26 11.04
CA ASP A 211 -7.21 -17.31 11.33
C ASP A 211 -6.48 -16.02 10.95
N GLU A 212 -6.89 -15.37 9.85
CA GLU A 212 -6.20 -14.17 9.36
C GLU A 212 -7.20 -13.17 8.75
N TYR A 213 -6.99 -11.90 9.05
CA TYR A 213 -7.77 -10.78 8.52
C TYR A 213 -6.91 -9.84 7.71
N PHE A 214 -7.41 -9.42 6.54
CA PHE A 214 -6.77 -8.41 5.70
C PHE A 214 -7.72 -7.24 5.46
N ILE A 215 -7.25 -6.01 5.69
CA ILE A 215 -8.09 -4.82 5.59
C ILE A 215 -7.38 -3.79 4.72
N CYS A 216 -8.01 -3.37 3.59
CA CYS A 216 -7.45 -2.32 2.74
C CYS A 216 -8.56 -1.46 2.12
N GLY A 217 -8.44 -0.13 2.28
CA GLY A 217 -9.43 0.82 1.79
C GLY A 217 -9.31 2.20 2.46
N PRO A 218 -10.40 2.96 2.60
CA PRO A 218 -10.41 4.23 3.31
C PRO A 218 -10.01 4.06 4.78
N GLU A 219 -9.25 5.01 5.29
CA GLU A 219 -8.72 5.03 6.66
C GLU A 219 -9.81 4.79 7.73
N GLU A 220 -10.94 5.49 7.61
CA GLU A 220 -12.09 5.33 8.52
C GLU A 220 -12.62 3.88 8.54
N MET A 221 -12.69 3.21 7.37
CA MET A 221 -13.11 1.82 7.28
C MET A 221 -12.10 0.89 7.92
N ILE A 222 -10.81 1.11 7.66
CA ILE A 222 -9.73 0.27 8.20
C ILE A 222 -9.78 0.27 9.72
N PHE A 223 -9.81 1.44 10.34
CA PHE A 223 -9.84 1.53 11.80
C PHE A 223 -11.16 1.04 12.41
N CYS A 224 -12.30 1.32 11.75
CA CYS A 224 -13.58 0.77 12.20
C CYS A 224 -13.57 -0.76 12.23
N VAL A 225 -13.08 -1.42 11.18
CA VAL A 225 -12.99 -2.89 11.13
C VAL A 225 -11.98 -3.43 12.13
N ARG A 226 -10.80 -2.83 12.21
CA ARG A 226 -9.75 -3.23 13.18
C ARG A 226 -10.27 -3.18 14.61
N ASP A 227 -10.84 -2.05 15.00
CA ASP A 227 -11.30 -1.82 16.37
C ASP A 227 -12.47 -2.75 16.71
N PHE A 228 -13.40 -2.96 15.77
CA PHE A 228 -14.47 -3.94 15.92
C PHE A 228 -13.94 -5.37 16.13
N LEU A 229 -12.92 -5.80 15.38
CA LEU A 229 -12.30 -7.12 15.53
C LEU A 229 -11.60 -7.25 16.89
N MET A 230 -10.92 -6.20 17.34
CA MET A 230 -10.31 -6.16 18.68
C MET A 230 -11.36 -6.26 19.77
N ASP A 231 -12.50 -5.57 19.67
CA ASP A 231 -13.64 -5.67 20.58
C ASP A 231 -14.26 -7.08 20.61
N LYS A 232 -14.15 -7.83 19.51
CA LYS A 232 -14.52 -9.25 19.42
C LYS A 232 -13.43 -10.20 19.91
N HIS A 233 -12.36 -9.68 20.54
CA HIS A 233 -11.22 -10.44 21.07
C HIS A 233 -10.43 -11.21 20.03
N VAL A 234 -10.39 -10.73 18.78
CA VAL A 234 -9.48 -11.23 17.76
C VAL A 234 -8.05 -10.80 18.11
N ASN A 235 -7.09 -11.72 18.00
CA ASN A 235 -5.69 -11.40 18.27
C ASN A 235 -5.18 -10.34 17.27
N LYS A 236 -4.57 -9.26 17.79
CA LYS A 236 -3.98 -8.17 16.97
C LYS A 236 -3.01 -8.71 15.93
N ALA A 237 -2.24 -9.76 16.23
CA ALA A 237 -1.29 -10.38 15.31
C ALA A 237 -1.93 -10.98 14.05
N ASN A 238 -3.23 -11.29 14.11
CA ASN A 238 -3.98 -11.87 12.99
C ASN A 238 -4.72 -10.78 12.17
N ILE A 239 -4.57 -9.50 12.51
CA ILE A 239 -5.23 -8.38 11.85
C ILE A 239 -4.21 -7.58 11.06
N HIS A 240 -4.20 -7.76 9.74
CA HIS A 240 -3.29 -7.08 8.82
C HIS A 240 -4.05 -5.97 8.09
N PHE A 241 -3.44 -4.78 8.01
CA PHE A 241 -4.05 -3.70 7.24
C PHE A 241 -3.02 -2.92 6.44
N GLU A 242 -3.44 -2.37 5.31
CA GLU A 242 -2.64 -1.49 4.47
C GLU A 242 -3.40 -0.19 4.20
N LEU A 243 -2.73 0.94 4.45
CA LEU A 243 -3.25 2.28 4.23
C LEU A 243 -2.77 2.82 2.88
N PHE A 244 -3.69 3.36 2.07
CA PHE A 244 -3.35 4.12 0.89
C PHE A 244 -3.45 5.61 1.19
N THR A 245 -2.32 6.27 1.37
CA THR A 245 -2.29 7.73 1.51
C THR A 245 -2.12 8.38 0.15
N SER A 246 -2.96 9.38 -0.15
CA SER A 246 -2.67 10.31 -1.23
C SER A 246 -1.72 11.39 -0.70
N ALA A 247 -0.63 11.66 -1.40
CA ALA A 247 0.32 12.73 -1.08
C ALA A 247 -0.32 14.14 -0.96
N ASN A 248 -1.59 14.27 -1.36
CA ASN A 248 -2.36 15.52 -1.35
C ASN A 248 -3.27 15.71 -0.11
N LYS A 249 -3.34 14.78 0.83
CA LYS A 249 -3.89 15.14 2.13
C LYS A 249 -2.83 16.01 2.82
N SER A 250 -3.00 17.32 2.73
CA SER A 250 -2.40 18.25 3.70
C SER A 250 -2.94 17.82 5.06
N ILE A 251 -2.21 16.95 5.75
CA ILE A 251 -2.37 16.73 7.17
C ILE A 251 -2.27 18.12 7.75
N LYS A 252 -3.28 18.58 8.49
CA LYS A 252 -3.23 19.83 9.21
C LYS A 252 -1.86 19.86 9.86
N LYS A 253 -1.01 20.82 9.44
CA LYS A 253 0.28 21.04 10.07
C LYS A 253 -0.02 21.28 11.54
N ASN A 254 0.11 20.24 12.35
CA ASN A 254 0.33 20.43 13.76
C ASN A 254 1.66 21.18 13.78
N THR A 255 1.61 22.45 14.06
CA THR A 255 2.76 23.30 14.33
C THR A 255 3.44 22.76 15.57
N THR A 256 4.17 21.67 15.39
CA THR A 256 5.15 21.23 16.39
C THR A 256 6.17 22.34 16.38
N THR A 257 6.27 23.05 17.47
CA THR A 257 7.26 24.11 17.70
C THR A 257 8.63 23.49 17.49
N VAL A 258 9.22 23.77 16.30
CA VAL A 258 10.62 23.46 16.05
C VAL A 258 11.41 24.35 16.99
N THR A 259 11.96 23.77 18.04
CA THR A 259 12.67 24.50 19.09
C THR A 259 14.13 24.79 18.73
N ALA A 260 14.63 24.17 17.66
CA ALA A 260 16.00 24.35 17.20
C ALA A 260 16.16 25.61 16.37
N SER A 261 17.24 26.35 16.56
CA SER A 261 17.57 27.58 15.78
C SER A 261 17.92 27.23 14.32
N GLN A 262 18.53 26.10 14.07
CA GLN A 262 18.90 25.53 12.77
C GLN A 262 19.29 24.08 13.02
N SER A 263 18.92 23.18 12.12
CA SER A 263 19.30 21.76 12.22
C SER A 263 20.21 21.37 11.05
N ASN A 264 21.36 20.79 11.36
CA ASN A 264 22.29 20.19 10.40
C ASN A 264 22.09 18.69 10.40
N ILE A 265 21.75 18.15 9.23
CA ILE A 265 21.43 16.74 9.05
C ILE A 265 22.59 16.08 8.32
N THR A 266 23.25 15.13 8.94
CA THR A 266 24.22 14.24 8.30
C THR A 266 23.49 13.03 7.79
N ILE A 267 23.56 12.77 6.48
CA ILE A 267 22.89 11.65 5.80
C ILE A 267 23.95 10.73 5.23
N LYS A 268 23.90 9.47 5.63
CA LYS A 268 24.73 8.41 5.07
C LYS A 268 23.90 7.50 4.18
N LYS A 269 24.33 7.33 2.92
CA LYS A 269 23.71 6.46 1.93
C LYS A 269 24.76 5.94 0.94
N ASP A 270 24.74 4.62 0.67
CA ASP A 270 25.68 3.95 -0.25
C ASP A 270 27.15 4.26 0.07
N GLY A 271 27.48 4.31 1.37
CA GLY A 271 28.79 4.65 1.88
C GLY A 271 29.20 6.14 1.73
N ARG A 272 28.34 6.97 1.16
CA ARG A 272 28.56 8.42 1.00
C ARG A 272 27.90 9.19 2.13
N VAL A 273 28.51 10.32 2.50
CA VAL A 273 27.99 11.24 3.51
C VAL A 273 27.62 12.54 2.82
N SER A 274 26.42 13.02 3.06
CA SER A 274 25.94 14.35 2.64
C SER A 274 25.44 15.15 3.83
N LEU A 275 25.56 16.48 3.73
CA LEU A 275 25.09 17.42 4.75
C LEU A 275 23.92 18.24 4.19
N VAL A 276 22.86 18.33 4.97
CA VAL A 276 21.64 19.06 4.63
C VAL A 276 21.28 19.98 5.79
N THR A 277 20.88 21.21 5.50
CA THR A 277 20.49 22.18 6.52
C THR A 277 18.99 22.46 6.45
N ILE A 278 18.33 22.43 7.60
CA ILE A 278 16.91 22.79 7.74
C ILE A 278 16.78 24.03 8.60
N ASN A 279 16.19 25.09 8.04
CA ASN A 279 15.92 26.34 8.74
C ASN A 279 14.58 26.31 9.48
N PRO A 280 14.49 26.77 10.73
CA PRO A 280 13.24 26.82 11.47
C PRO A 280 12.20 27.80 10.88
N SER A 281 12.64 28.79 10.11
CA SER A 281 11.76 29.71 9.38
C SER A 281 11.01 29.05 8.21
N ASN A 282 11.52 27.90 7.73
CA ASN A 282 10.87 27.07 6.69
C ASN A 282 10.99 25.61 7.07
N PRO A 283 10.25 25.15 8.09
CA PRO A 283 10.34 23.77 8.56
C PRO A 283 9.91 22.80 7.47
N THR A 284 10.77 21.83 7.19
CA THR A 284 10.52 20.75 6.22
C THR A 284 11.03 19.42 6.79
N ASN A 285 10.50 18.31 6.30
CA ASN A 285 11.00 17.00 6.70
C ASN A 285 12.39 16.73 6.09
N ILE A 286 13.10 15.76 6.66
CA ILE A 286 14.48 15.42 6.27
C ILE A 286 14.57 15.04 4.78
N LEU A 287 13.61 14.24 4.26
CA LEU A 287 13.59 13.83 2.85
C LEU A 287 13.48 15.05 1.92
N ASP A 288 12.48 15.90 2.14
CA ASP A 288 12.23 17.04 1.25
C ASP A 288 13.37 18.07 1.31
N ALA A 289 13.97 18.28 2.48
CA ALA A 289 15.15 19.12 2.61
C ALA A 289 16.33 18.57 1.81
N ALA A 290 16.57 17.26 1.87
CA ALA A 290 17.63 16.61 1.12
C ALA A 290 17.41 16.73 -0.40
N LEU A 291 16.20 16.44 -0.87
CA LEU A 291 15.85 16.54 -2.30
C LEU A 291 15.97 17.97 -2.82
N GLN A 292 15.58 18.99 -2.05
CA GLN A 292 15.73 20.40 -2.41
C GLN A 292 17.20 20.83 -2.54
N GLN A 293 18.09 20.19 -1.79
CA GLN A 293 19.54 20.48 -1.79
C GLN A 293 20.32 19.51 -2.71
N GLY A 294 19.61 18.82 -3.61
CA GLY A 294 20.23 17.94 -4.63
C GLY A 294 20.57 16.54 -4.15
N GLY A 295 20.12 16.15 -2.97
CA GLY A 295 20.29 14.77 -2.47
C GLY A 295 19.41 13.78 -3.24
N ASP A 296 19.91 12.56 -3.45
CA ASP A 296 19.17 11.44 -4.02
C ASP A 296 18.86 10.42 -2.93
N LEU A 297 17.71 10.55 -2.31
CA LEU A 297 17.23 9.63 -1.28
C LEU A 297 16.10 8.75 -1.79
N PRO A 298 15.98 7.51 -1.29
CA PRO A 298 14.88 6.63 -1.68
C PRO A 298 13.54 7.14 -1.10
N TYR A 299 12.53 7.25 -1.94
CA TYR A 299 11.17 7.57 -1.53
C TYR A 299 10.12 7.10 -2.54
N ALA A 300 8.87 7.00 -2.09
CA ALA A 300 7.73 6.71 -2.96
C ALA A 300 6.48 7.47 -2.54
N CYS A 301 5.81 7.09 -1.44
CA CYS A 301 4.49 7.61 -1.05
C CYS A 301 4.53 9.01 -0.42
N LYS A 302 5.64 9.41 0.21
CA LYS A 302 5.78 10.61 1.06
C LYS A 302 4.69 10.76 2.13
N GLY A 303 3.99 9.69 2.47
CA GLY A 303 2.83 9.68 3.39
C GLY A 303 3.01 8.77 4.61
N GLY A 304 4.23 8.31 4.91
CA GLY A 304 4.51 7.54 6.13
C GLY A 304 4.02 6.09 6.15
N VAL A 305 3.73 5.48 4.99
CA VAL A 305 3.15 4.12 4.91
C VAL A 305 4.02 3.11 4.16
N CYS A 306 4.82 3.52 3.16
CA CYS A 306 5.50 2.59 2.26
C CYS A 306 6.90 2.15 2.71
N CYS A 307 7.46 2.74 3.76
CA CYS A 307 8.80 2.48 4.28
C CYS A 307 9.97 2.63 3.29
N THR A 308 9.75 3.11 2.05
CA THR A 308 10.83 3.31 1.07
C THR A 308 11.87 4.33 1.56
N CYS A 309 11.45 5.32 2.36
CA CYS A 309 12.31 6.35 2.94
C CYS A 309 12.78 6.02 4.37
N LYS A 310 12.72 4.73 4.77
CA LYS A 310 13.15 4.31 6.10
C LYS A 310 14.66 4.46 6.25
N ALA A 311 15.10 5.05 7.37
CA ALA A 311 16.49 5.19 7.76
C ALA A 311 16.65 4.98 9.26
N LYS A 312 17.86 4.73 9.71
CA LYS A 312 18.22 4.64 11.13
C LYS A 312 18.59 6.02 11.65
N LEU A 313 17.97 6.47 12.72
CA LEU A 313 18.41 7.65 13.47
C LEU A 313 19.62 7.24 14.34
N VAL A 314 20.78 7.79 14.01
CA VAL A 314 22.07 7.48 14.71
C VAL A 314 22.35 8.51 15.79
N LYS A 315 22.05 9.79 15.54
CA LYS A 315 22.28 10.91 16.46
C LYS A 315 21.14 11.92 16.38
N GLY A 316 20.87 12.56 17.50
CA GLY A 316 19.85 13.61 17.61
C GLY A 316 18.45 13.07 17.81
N GLU A 317 17.46 13.95 17.68
CA GLU A 317 16.05 13.61 17.88
C GLU A 317 15.20 14.18 16.73
N VAL A 318 14.13 13.46 16.40
CA VAL A 318 13.13 13.85 15.41
C VAL A 318 11.73 13.59 15.92
N THR A 319 10.75 14.33 15.41
CA THR A 319 9.34 14.02 15.57
C THR A 319 8.80 13.51 14.23
N MET A 320 8.11 12.38 14.23
CA MET A 320 7.41 11.86 13.04
C MET A 320 5.92 12.24 13.10
N GLU A 321 5.39 12.84 12.02
CA GLU A 321 3.96 13.15 11.93
C GLU A 321 3.12 11.88 11.70
N VAL A 322 3.60 10.99 10.83
CA VAL A 322 2.96 9.72 10.49
C VAL A 322 4.02 8.63 10.36
N HIS A 323 3.77 7.48 10.99
CA HIS A 323 4.71 6.35 10.96
C HIS A 323 4.01 4.99 10.82
N TRP A 324 2.88 4.96 10.09
CA TRP A 324 2.05 3.75 9.90
C TRP A 324 2.80 2.57 9.26
N GLY A 325 3.86 2.85 8.50
CA GLY A 325 4.67 1.82 7.86
C GLY A 325 5.70 1.16 8.79
N LEU A 326 5.95 1.72 9.99
CA LEU A 326 6.88 1.16 10.96
C LEU A 326 6.14 0.36 12.02
N GLU A 327 6.71 -0.76 12.40
CA GLU A 327 6.30 -1.53 13.58
C GLU A 327 6.85 -0.87 14.87
N GLU A 328 6.19 -1.08 16.01
CA GLU A 328 6.61 -0.51 17.29
C GLU A 328 8.07 -0.82 17.62
N PHE A 329 8.50 -2.09 17.40
CA PHE A 329 9.89 -2.48 17.64
C PHE A 329 10.91 -1.79 16.71
N GLU A 330 10.52 -1.43 15.47
CA GLU A 330 11.39 -0.68 14.56
C GLU A 330 11.61 0.76 15.08
N ILE A 331 10.55 1.39 15.61
CA ILE A 331 10.65 2.71 16.24
C ILE A 331 11.53 2.67 17.48
N GLU A 332 11.34 1.67 18.34
CA GLU A 332 12.18 1.43 19.54
C GLU A 332 13.65 1.21 19.18
N GLN A 333 13.93 0.58 18.03
CA GLN A 333 15.26 0.43 17.48
C GLN A 333 15.81 1.70 16.83
N GLY A 334 15.05 2.80 16.80
CA GLY A 334 15.44 4.10 16.24
C GLY A 334 15.28 4.21 14.72
N TYR A 335 14.46 3.37 14.08
CA TYR A 335 14.11 3.60 12.69
C TYR A 335 13.09 4.73 12.53
N ILE A 336 13.29 5.55 11.51
CA ILE A 336 12.42 6.68 11.17
C ILE A 336 12.01 6.63 9.69
N LEU A 337 10.90 7.32 9.37
CA LEU A 337 10.51 7.61 7.99
C LEU A 337 10.90 9.05 7.66
N THR A 338 11.96 9.24 6.89
CA THR A 338 12.53 10.57 6.63
C THR A 338 11.56 11.55 5.96
N CYS A 339 10.55 11.04 5.22
CA CYS A 339 9.48 11.85 4.62
C CYS A 339 8.48 12.41 5.65
N GLN A 340 8.52 11.95 6.89
CA GLN A 340 7.63 12.33 7.98
C GLN A 340 8.39 12.84 9.20
N SER A 341 9.73 12.85 9.14
CA SER A 341 10.60 13.19 10.26
C SER A 341 11.05 14.63 10.20
N TYR A 342 10.77 15.37 11.26
CA TYR A 342 11.19 16.77 11.48
C TYR A 342 12.20 16.80 12.62
N PRO A 343 13.40 17.39 12.42
CA PRO A 343 14.42 17.46 13.47
C PRO A 343 13.97 18.35 14.64
N THR A 344 14.26 17.90 15.86
CA THR A 344 14.01 18.64 17.11
C THR A 344 15.30 19.10 17.78
N THR A 345 16.47 18.58 17.33
CA THR A 345 17.80 18.98 17.77
C THR A 345 18.60 19.64 16.66
N ASN A 346 19.66 20.39 17.02
CA ASN A 346 20.49 21.12 16.06
C ASN A 346 21.36 20.20 15.19
N GLU A 347 21.66 19.00 15.65
CA GLU A 347 22.42 18.00 14.91
C GLU A 347 21.65 16.68 14.88
N VAL A 348 21.46 16.15 13.69
CA VAL A 348 20.80 14.88 13.43
C VAL A 348 21.65 14.07 12.47
N GLU A 349 21.80 12.77 12.71
CA GLU A 349 22.47 11.84 11.81
C GLU A 349 21.53 10.69 11.47
N VAL A 350 21.37 10.44 10.17
CA VAL A 350 20.54 9.35 9.64
C VAL A 350 21.35 8.48 8.69
N ASP A 351 21.16 7.16 8.81
CA ASP A 351 21.88 6.15 8.04
C ASP A 351 20.88 5.28 7.27
N PHE A 352 21.01 5.24 5.96
CA PHE A 352 20.21 4.40 5.05
C PHE A 352 20.88 3.05 4.75
N ASP A 353 22.12 2.85 5.19
CA ASP A 353 22.92 1.65 4.88
C ASP A 353 22.75 0.54 5.93
N ILE A 354 22.00 0.79 7.03
CA ILE A 354 21.81 -0.14 8.16
C ILE A 354 20.44 -0.84 8.06
#